data_731af2e213d24fa5f4c65e33511018cc
#
_entry.id   731af2e213d24fa5f4c65e33511018cc
#
_cell.length_a   1.000
_cell.length_b   1.000
_cell.length_c   1.000
_cell.angle_alpha   90.00
_cell.angle_beta   90.00
_cell.angle_gamma   90.00
#
_symmetry.space_group_name_H-M   'P 1'
#
loop_
_entity.id
_entity.type
_entity.pdbx_description
1 polymer ?
#
loop_
_entity_poly.entity_id
_entity_poly.type
_entity_poly.pdbx_seq_one_letter_code
_entity_poly.pdbx_strand_id
1 'polypeptide(L)'
;MEKTGIIYGINGPVVYIKGKTDFKMGEMVYVSSERLVGEVIGLTSEMTTIQVYEETSGLKPGELVYGTDSAIFVTLAPGILDNIFDGIERPLSEIEKQSGAFISRGVSVDSLDTKKKWKVQIKVSVGEYVSGGTIIAETQETRAIVHKSMVPPYIEGTVIDVAEDGEYTINDTIVTIKKENGTIVDLSLTQKWPIRQPRPIAKRYGTTQPLVTGQRIMDTLFPLAKGGTAAIPGGFGTGKTMNQHQIAKWADADIIIYIGCGERGNEMTQVLEEFSELIDPKSGNPLMDRTTLIANTSNMPVAAREASIYTGITL
;
A
#
# COMPACT_ATOMS: atom_id res chain seq x y z
N MET A 1 -27.63 7.72 4.96
CA MET A 1 -28.00 7.54 3.53
C MET A 1 -26.70 7.34 2.76
N GLU A 2 -26.66 6.36 1.88
CA GLU A 2 -25.52 6.14 1.01
C GLU A 2 -25.37 7.35 0.06
N LYS A 3 -24.19 7.96 0.02
CA LYS A 3 -23.94 9.09 -0.87
C LYS A 3 -23.89 8.57 -2.30
N THR A 4 -24.67 9.16 -3.18
CA THR A 4 -24.71 8.77 -4.59
C THR A 4 -24.60 9.96 -5.51
N GLY A 5 -24.09 9.72 -6.72
CA GLY A 5 -24.08 10.65 -7.83
C GLY A 5 -24.44 9.94 -9.13
N ILE A 6 -24.81 10.68 -10.15
CA ILE A 6 -25.17 10.14 -11.47
C ILE A 6 -24.12 10.56 -12.48
N ILE A 7 -23.59 9.61 -13.22
CA ILE A 7 -22.63 9.86 -14.30
C ILE A 7 -23.27 10.75 -15.36
N TYR A 8 -22.69 11.92 -15.57
CA TYR A 8 -23.05 12.83 -16.65
C TYR A 8 -22.25 12.59 -17.93
N GLY A 9 -20.97 12.28 -17.79
CA GLY A 9 -20.08 12.06 -18.92
C GLY A 9 -18.82 11.28 -18.53
N ILE A 10 -18.18 10.70 -19.53
CA ILE A 10 -16.99 9.87 -19.39
C ILE A 10 -15.98 10.30 -20.44
N ASN A 11 -14.72 10.48 -20.04
CA ASN A 11 -13.62 10.81 -20.94
C ASN A 11 -12.37 10.02 -20.53
N GLY A 12 -12.10 8.91 -21.20
CA GLY A 12 -11.04 8.00 -20.81
C GLY A 12 -11.23 7.52 -19.37
N PRO A 13 -10.22 7.61 -18.50
CA PRO A 13 -10.32 7.16 -17.11
C PRO A 13 -11.07 8.16 -16.20
N VAL A 14 -11.64 9.23 -16.75
CA VAL A 14 -12.28 10.28 -15.96
C VAL A 14 -13.80 10.25 -16.15
N VAL A 15 -14.50 10.25 -15.02
CA VAL A 15 -15.97 10.30 -14.95
C VAL A 15 -16.40 11.64 -14.36
N TYR A 16 -17.43 12.22 -14.92
CA TYR A 16 -18.00 13.49 -14.49
C TYR A 16 -19.41 13.31 -13.95
N ILE A 17 -19.68 13.96 -12.82
CA ILE A 17 -21.03 14.09 -12.24
C ILE A 17 -21.40 15.56 -12.28
N LYS A 18 -22.57 15.89 -12.86
CA LYS A 18 -23.05 17.26 -12.94
C LYS A 18 -23.84 17.65 -11.71
N GLY A 19 -23.61 18.86 -11.23
CA GLY A 19 -24.26 19.41 -10.05
C GLY A 19 -23.46 19.19 -8.76
N LYS A 20 -24.03 19.67 -7.65
CA LYS A 20 -23.43 19.53 -6.33
C LYS A 20 -23.60 18.11 -5.81
N THR A 21 -22.54 17.51 -5.33
CA THR A 21 -22.55 16.21 -4.66
C THR A 21 -22.10 16.37 -3.21
N ASP A 22 -22.37 15.37 -2.38
CA ASP A 22 -21.91 15.30 -0.99
C ASP A 22 -20.57 14.58 -0.83
N PHE A 23 -19.88 14.28 -1.96
CA PHE A 23 -18.57 13.68 -1.96
C PHE A 23 -17.51 14.65 -1.41
N LYS A 24 -16.43 14.11 -0.88
CA LYS A 24 -15.27 14.86 -0.40
C LYS A 24 -14.12 14.78 -1.41
N MET A 25 -13.26 15.77 -1.43
CA MET A 25 -12.02 15.73 -2.21
C MET A 25 -11.14 14.58 -1.74
N GLY A 26 -10.63 13.76 -2.67
CA GLY A 26 -9.84 12.56 -2.36
C GLY A 26 -10.67 11.37 -1.84
N GLU A 27 -12.01 11.46 -1.86
CA GLU A 27 -12.85 10.36 -1.45
C GLU A 27 -12.79 9.20 -2.45
N MET A 28 -12.61 7.99 -1.94
CA MET A 28 -12.77 6.78 -2.73
C MET A 28 -14.25 6.57 -3.05
N VAL A 29 -14.54 6.26 -4.27
CA VAL A 29 -15.90 5.99 -4.75
C VAL A 29 -15.94 4.70 -5.56
N TYR A 30 -17.12 4.09 -5.61
CA TYR A 30 -17.40 2.98 -6.51
C TYR A 30 -18.24 3.44 -7.68
N VAL A 31 -17.75 3.24 -8.90
CA VAL A 31 -18.38 3.70 -10.12
C VAL A 31 -19.16 2.55 -10.77
N SER A 32 -20.41 2.77 -11.08
CA SER A 32 -21.40 1.85 -11.65
C SER A 32 -21.77 0.66 -10.78
N SER A 33 -22.64 -0.19 -11.29
CA SER A 33 -23.00 -1.48 -10.67
C SER A 33 -21.84 -2.46 -10.61
N GLU A 34 -20.82 -2.29 -11.45
CA GLU A 34 -19.62 -3.08 -11.47
C GLU A 34 -18.64 -2.70 -10.33
N ARG A 35 -18.91 -1.61 -9.62
CA ARG A 35 -18.14 -1.11 -8.49
C ARG A 35 -16.65 -0.84 -8.81
N LEU A 36 -16.39 -0.24 -9.96
CA LEU A 36 -15.03 0.17 -10.33
C LEU A 36 -14.50 1.18 -9.32
N VAL A 37 -13.28 0.98 -8.86
CA VAL A 37 -12.65 1.87 -7.87
C VAL A 37 -12.29 3.19 -8.53
N GLY A 38 -12.68 4.31 -7.90
CA GLY A 38 -12.33 5.66 -8.33
C GLY A 38 -12.04 6.59 -7.16
N GLU A 39 -11.48 7.74 -7.46
CA GLU A 39 -11.16 8.81 -6.52
C GLU A 39 -11.71 10.14 -7.01
N VAL A 40 -12.27 10.93 -6.11
CA VAL A 40 -12.71 12.29 -6.40
C VAL A 40 -11.49 13.21 -6.49
N ILE A 41 -11.16 13.64 -7.70
CA ILE A 41 -9.99 14.49 -7.98
C ILE A 41 -10.32 15.96 -8.20
N GLY A 42 -11.61 16.31 -8.29
CA GLY A 42 -12.05 17.69 -8.44
C GLY A 42 -13.49 17.88 -7.99
N LEU A 43 -13.72 18.96 -7.27
CA LEU A 43 -15.03 19.38 -6.79
C LEU A 43 -15.24 20.85 -7.07
N THR A 44 -16.33 21.15 -7.76
CA THR A 44 -16.84 22.51 -7.96
C THR A 44 -18.34 22.53 -7.63
N SER A 45 -18.95 23.72 -7.61
CA SER A 45 -20.41 23.85 -7.45
C SER A 45 -21.22 23.19 -8.58
N GLU A 46 -20.62 23.00 -9.73
CA GLU A 46 -21.28 22.53 -10.95
C GLU A 46 -20.88 21.12 -11.36
N MET A 47 -19.72 20.65 -10.93
CA MET A 47 -19.16 19.38 -11.40
C MET A 47 -18.29 18.70 -10.35
N THR A 48 -18.46 17.39 -10.24
CA THR A 48 -17.53 16.48 -9.55
C THR A 48 -16.77 15.69 -10.60
N THR A 49 -15.45 15.67 -10.49
CA THR A 49 -14.55 14.92 -11.37
C THR A 49 -13.97 13.73 -10.61
N ILE A 50 -14.11 12.54 -11.18
CA ILE A 50 -13.66 11.28 -10.57
C ILE A 50 -12.68 10.63 -11.53
N GLN A 51 -11.53 10.24 -11.01
CA GLN A 51 -10.55 9.41 -11.70
C GLN A 51 -10.80 7.94 -11.35
N VAL A 52 -11.01 7.10 -12.36
CA VAL A 52 -11.26 5.66 -12.19
C VAL A 52 -9.94 4.91 -12.37
N TYR A 53 -9.66 3.97 -11.48
CA TYR A 53 -8.43 3.18 -11.44
C TYR A 53 -8.50 1.89 -12.26
N GLU A 54 -9.65 1.62 -12.83
CA GLU A 54 -9.92 0.46 -13.68
C GLU A 54 -10.35 0.91 -15.09
N GLU A 55 -10.48 -0.07 -16.00
CA GLU A 55 -10.93 0.18 -17.38
C GLU A 55 -12.38 0.68 -17.40
N THR A 56 -12.61 1.84 -18.01
CA THR A 56 -13.91 2.51 -18.07
C THR A 56 -14.75 2.16 -19.28
N SER A 57 -14.22 1.33 -20.20
CA SER A 57 -14.95 0.90 -21.41
C SER A 57 -16.28 0.25 -21.03
N GLY A 58 -17.36 0.69 -21.63
CA GLY A 58 -18.71 0.18 -21.36
C GLY A 58 -19.51 0.92 -20.28
N LEU A 59 -18.90 1.81 -19.49
CA LEU A 59 -19.64 2.73 -18.63
C LEU A 59 -20.54 3.65 -19.45
N LYS A 60 -21.69 4.01 -18.88
CA LYS A 60 -22.69 4.86 -19.56
C LYS A 60 -23.10 6.04 -18.69
N PRO A 61 -23.37 7.21 -19.30
CA PRO A 61 -24.09 8.27 -18.60
C PRO A 61 -25.42 7.75 -18.04
N GLY A 62 -25.77 8.19 -16.84
CA GLY A 62 -26.95 7.74 -16.11
C GLY A 62 -26.69 6.65 -15.07
N GLU A 63 -25.52 5.99 -15.08
CA GLU A 63 -25.15 5.04 -14.04
C GLU A 63 -24.80 5.75 -12.73
N LEU A 64 -24.88 5.01 -11.61
CA LEU A 64 -24.66 5.55 -10.29
C LEU A 64 -23.18 5.47 -9.86
N VAL A 65 -22.78 6.43 -9.05
CA VAL A 65 -21.52 6.42 -8.31
C VAL A 65 -21.84 6.44 -6.81
N TYR A 66 -21.13 5.63 -6.04
CA TYR A 66 -21.35 5.43 -4.61
C TYR A 66 -20.15 5.94 -3.81
N GLY A 67 -20.38 6.84 -2.85
CA GLY A 67 -19.36 7.34 -1.95
C GLY A 67 -19.06 6.36 -0.82
N THR A 68 -17.81 6.38 -0.33
CA THR A 68 -17.35 5.53 0.77
C THR A 68 -17.06 6.29 2.05
N ASP A 69 -17.11 7.62 2.03
CA ASP A 69 -16.68 8.51 3.12
C ASP A 69 -15.20 8.39 3.54
N SER A 70 -14.42 7.57 2.84
CA SER A 70 -13.00 7.35 3.11
C SER A 70 -12.14 7.70 1.89
N ALA A 71 -10.90 8.11 2.11
CA ALA A 71 -9.90 8.21 1.05
C ALA A 71 -9.42 6.81 0.63
N ILE A 72 -8.75 6.71 -0.52
CA ILE A 72 -8.05 5.47 -0.88
C ILE A 72 -6.96 5.22 0.16
N PHE A 73 -6.90 4.01 0.67
CA PHE A 73 -5.99 3.60 1.72
C PHE A 73 -5.31 2.28 1.38
N VAL A 74 -4.20 2.02 2.05
CA VAL A 74 -3.58 0.70 2.13
C VAL A 74 -3.83 0.08 3.49
N THR A 75 -3.80 -1.24 3.54
CA THR A 75 -3.97 -2.05 4.74
C THR A 75 -2.61 -2.47 5.27
N LEU A 76 -2.13 -1.80 6.30
CA LEU A 76 -0.85 -2.10 6.94
C LEU A 76 -1.06 -3.18 8.01
N ALA A 77 -0.56 -4.38 7.76
CA ALA A 77 -0.66 -5.53 8.66
C ALA A 77 0.36 -6.61 8.25
N PRO A 78 0.59 -7.66 9.03
CA PRO A 78 1.42 -8.80 8.60
C PRO A 78 0.83 -9.46 7.35
N GLY A 79 1.69 -9.81 6.39
CA GLY A 79 1.32 -10.40 5.10
C GLY A 79 1.54 -9.50 3.90
N ILE A 80 2.17 -8.33 4.10
CA ILE A 80 2.58 -7.44 3.01
C ILE A 80 3.83 -8.00 2.31
N LEU A 81 4.79 -8.52 3.07
CA LEU A 81 6.02 -9.08 2.52
C LEU A 81 5.77 -10.42 1.82
N ASP A 82 6.65 -10.76 0.88
CA ASP A 82 6.55 -11.96 0.03
C ASP A 82 5.27 -11.96 -0.82
N ASN A 83 4.76 -10.78 -1.17
CA ASN A 83 3.52 -10.62 -1.92
C ASN A 83 3.70 -9.71 -3.14
N ILE A 84 2.78 -9.83 -4.09
CA ILE A 84 2.73 -9.04 -5.32
C ILE A 84 1.37 -8.38 -5.43
N PHE A 85 1.36 -7.06 -5.43
CA PHE A 85 0.16 -6.25 -5.50
C PHE A 85 0.05 -5.51 -6.84
N ASP A 86 -1.16 -5.11 -7.18
CA ASP A 86 -1.39 -4.08 -8.19
C ASP A 86 -1.24 -2.66 -7.60
N GLY A 87 -1.54 -1.63 -8.41
CA GLY A 87 -1.37 -0.23 -8.00
C GLY A 87 -2.26 0.26 -6.86
N ILE A 88 -3.29 -0.49 -6.49
CA ILE A 88 -4.24 -0.17 -5.41
C ILE A 88 -4.29 -1.27 -4.33
N GLU A 89 -3.18 -1.98 -4.14
CA GLU A 89 -2.99 -3.01 -3.11
C GLU A 89 -3.91 -4.24 -3.26
N ARG A 90 -4.25 -4.65 -4.47
CA ARG A 90 -4.94 -5.93 -4.67
C ARG A 90 -3.90 -7.02 -4.96
N PRO A 91 -3.87 -8.14 -4.21
CA PRO A 91 -2.92 -9.24 -4.47
C PRO A 91 -3.20 -9.88 -5.83
N LEU A 92 -2.18 -9.91 -6.70
CA LEU A 92 -2.34 -10.46 -8.05
C LEU A 92 -2.67 -11.96 -8.03
N SER A 93 -2.15 -12.71 -7.05
CA SER A 93 -2.47 -14.12 -6.86
C SER A 93 -3.95 -14.38 -6.55
N GLU A 94 -4.59 -13.49 -5.78
CA GLU A 94 -6.02 -13.58 -5.47
C GLU A 94 -6.88 -13.16 -6.66
N ILE A 95 -6.46 -12.14 -7.40
CA ILE A 95 -7.10 -11.76 -8.66
C ILE A 95 -7.07 -12.90 -9.67
N GLU A 96 -5.91 -13.56 -9.82
CA GLU A 96 -5.75 -14.72 -10.72
C GLU A 96 -6.69 -15.87 -10.36
N LYS A 97 -6.84 -16.18 -9.07
CA LYS A 97 -7.79 -17.22 -8.61
C LYS A 97 -9.24 -16.91 -8.97
N GLN A 98 -9.63 -15.62 -8.98
CA GLN A 98 -11.00 -15.20 -9.29
C GLN A 98 -11.25 -15.01 -10.79
N SER A 99 -10.29 -14.44 -11.51
CA SER A 99 -10.45 -13.95 -12.88
C SER A 99 -9.65 -14.72 -13.91
N GLY A 100 -8.74 -15.61 -13.48
CA GLY A 100 -7.79 -16.29 -14.39
C GLY A 100 -6.71 -15.35 -14.89
N ALA A 101 -6.23 -15.58 -16.12
CA ALA A 101 -5.09 -14.85 -16.70
C ALA A 101 -5.34 -13.35 -16.99
N PHE A 102 -6.59 -12.90 -16.93
CA PHE A 102 -6.97 -11.51 -17.20
C PHE A 102 -7.66 -10.89 -15.99
N ILE A 103 -7.28 -9.66 -15.66
CA ILE A 103 -7.94 -8.91 -14.58
C ILE A 103 -9.34 -8.49 -15.06
N SER A 104 -10.38 -9.07 -14.49
CA SER A 104 -11.76 -8.68 -14.76
C SER A 104 -12.08 -7.34 -14.08
N ARG A 105 -12.96 -6.56 -14.68
CA ARG A 105 -13.42 -5.27 -14.14
C ARG A 105 -14.20 -5.49 -12.84
N GLY A 106 -14.02 -4.57 -11.89
CA GLY A 106 -14.73 -4.61 -10.61
C GLY A 106 -14.38 -5.80 -9.71
N VAL A 107 -13.26 -6.48 -9.97
CA VAL A 107 -12.80 -7.55 -9.08
C VAL A 107 -12.47 -6.94 -7.71
N SER A 108 -13.17 -7.44 -6.70
CA SER A 108 -12.93 -7.09 -5.30
C SER A 108 -12.27 -8.27 -4.60
N VAL A 109 -11.07 -8.02 -4.09
CA VAL A 109 -10.30 -8.97 -3.28
C VAL A 109 -9.83 -8.25 -2.02
N ASP A 110 -9.71 -8.98 -0.93
CA ASP A 110 -9.07 -8.44 0.28
C ASP A 110 -7.59 -8.18 -0.02
N SER A 111 -7.07 -7.04 0.45
CA SER A 111 -5.65 -6.69 0.26
C SER A 111 -4.72 -7.70 0.92
N LEU A 112 -5.12 -8.28 2.05
CA LEU A 112 -4.37 -9.27 2.81
C LEU A 112 -5.28 -10.44 3.21
N ASP A 113 -4.68 -11.59 3.50
CA ASP A 113 -5.41 -12.78 3.97
C ASP A 113 -6.00 -12.54 5.37
N THR A 114 -7.31 -12.30 5.42
CA THR A 114 -8.06 -12.04 6.65
C THR A 114 -8.33 -13.28 7.50
N LYS A 115 -8.05 -14.49 6.97
CA LYS A 115 -8.29 -15.77 7.65
C LYS A 115 -7.02 -16.37 8.23
N LYS A 116 -5.86 -15.98 7.71
CA LYS A 116 -4.57 -16.46 8.20
C LYS A 116 -4.37 -16.04 9.65
N LYS A 117 -3.98 -17.01 10.48
CA LYS A 117 -3.62 -16.77 11.86
C LYS A 117 -2.12 -16.52 11.99
N TRP A 118 -1.81 -15.54 12.80
CA TRP A 118 -0.46 -15.11 13.10
C TRP A 118 -0.16 -15.33 14.58
N LYS A 119 1.02 -15.85 14.88
CA LYS A 119 1.50 -15.96 16.26
C LYS A 119 1.94 -14.58 16.74
N VAL A 120 1.20 -14.03 17.68
CA VAL A 120 1.33 -12.66 18.17
C VAL A 120 1.92 -12.67 19.58
N GLN A 121 2.88 -11.78 19.82
CA GLN A 121 3.40 -11.45 21.14
C GLN A 121 2.98 -10.02 21.50
N ILE A 122 2.25 -9.89 22.58
CA ILE A 122 1.80 -8.57 23.06
C ILE A 122 2.96 -7.86 23.77
N LYS A 123 3.08 -6.54 23.55
CA LYS A 123 4.20 -5.73 24.07
C LYS A 123 3.78 -4.64 25.05
N VAL A 124 2.50 -4.54 25.35
CA VAL A 124 1.94 -3.55 26.28
C VAL A 124 1.14 -4.23 27.38
N SER A 125 0.93 -3.52 28.49
CA SER A 125 0.21 -4.04 29.65
C SER A 125 -1.00 -3.16 30.00
N VAL A 126 -2.01 -3.74 30.66
CA VAL A 126 -3.14 -2.98 31.20
C VAL A 126 -2.66 -1.90 32.16
N GLY A 127 -3.18 -0.68 32.01
CA GLY A 127 -2.79 0.50 32.77
C GLY A 127 -1.65 1.31 32.16
N GLU A 128 -1.00 0.82 31.11
CA GLU A 128 0.06 1.55 30.41
C GLU A 128 -0.55 2.67 29.54
N TYR A 129 0.08 3.85 29.53
CA TYR A 129 -0.26 4.93 28.62
C TYR A 129 0.50 4.76 27.31
N VAL A 130 -0.21 4.75 26.21
CA VAL A 130 0.33 4.55 24.85
C VAL A 130 -0.08 5.67 23.92
N SER A 131 0.73 5.94 22.92
CA SER A 131 0.49 6.97 21.92
C SER A 131 0.90 6.49 20.53
N GLY A 132 0.56 7.25 19.50
CA GLY A 132 0.87 6.90 18.12
C GLY A 132 2.34 6.50 17.92
N GLY A 133 2.55 5.32 17.34
CA GLY A 133 3.88 4.72 17.14
C GLY A 133 4.35 3.79 18.26
N THR A 134 3.66 3.71 19.40
CA THR A 134 3.97 2.69 20.44
C THR A 134 3.72 1.29 19.87
N ILE A 135 4.70 0.41 19.97
CA ILE A 135 4.59 -0.99 19.51
C ILE A 135 3.70 -1.75 20.48
N ILE A 136 2.56 -2.26 20.00
CA ILE A 136 1.58 -3.01 20.80
C ILE A 136 1.75 -4.53 20.67
N ALA A 137 2.28 -4.99 19.53
CA ALA A 137 2.48 -6.40 19.28
C ALA A 137 3.63 -6.64 18.29
N GLU A 138 4.21 -7.82 18.35
CA GLU A 138 5.19 -8.33 17.39
C GLU A 138 4.72 -9.68 16.83
N THR A 139 4.96 -9.87 15.52
CA THR A 139 4.58 -11.08 14.78
C THR A 139 5.68 -11.44 13.80
N GLN A 140 6.11 -12.71 13.77
CA GLN A 140 7.03 -13.17 12.74
C GLN A 140 6.30 -13.23 11.39
N GLU A 141 6.53 -12.25 10.53
CA GLU A 141 5.86 -12.14 9.23
C GLU A 141 6.50 -13.07 8.20
N THR A 142 7.81 -12.97 8.05
CA THR A 142 8.63 -13.85 7.21
C THR A 142 9.80 -14.43 8.05
N ARG A 143 10.64 -15.27 7.46
CA ARG A 143 11.83 -15.79 8.16
C ARG A 143 12.81 -14.68 8.54
N ALA A 144 12.83 -13.59 7.77
CA ALA A 144 13.77 -12.50 7.92
C ALA A 144 13.22 -11.33 8.75
N ILE A 145 11.90 -11.11 8.77
CA ILE A 145 11.29 -9.88 9.29
C ILE A 145 10.28 -10.17 10.39
N VAL A 146 10.42 -9.44 11.49
CA VAL A 146 9.41 -9.34 12.56
C VAL A 146 8.58 -8.10 12.31
N HIS A 147 7.30 -8.30 12.04
CA HIS A 147 6.32 -7.23 11.93
C HIS A 147 6.01 -6.62 13.29
N LYS A 148 5.94 -5.29 13.34
CA LYS A 148 5.65 -4.53 14.56
C LYS A 148 4.33 -3.78 14.37
N SER A 149 3.28 -4.27 14.99
CA SER A 149 1.99 -3.54 15.01
C SER A 149 2.07 -2.41 16.01
N MET A 150 1.66 -1.22 15.59
CA MET A 150 1.79 0.01 16.37
C MET A 150 0.44 0.67 16.60
N VAL A 151 0.34 1.45 17.67
CA VAL A 151 -0.78 2.38 17.87
C VAL A 151 -0.86 3.31 16.66
N PRO A 152 -2.02 3.46 16.00
CA PRO A 152 -2.19 4.38 14.88
C PRO A 152 -1.83 5.82 15.26
N PRO A 153 -1.29 6.64 14.34
CA PRO A 153 -1.10 8.06 14.56
C PRO A 153 -2.39 8.76 15.04
N TYR A 154 -2.24 9.75 15.93
CA TYR A 154 -3.36 10.51 16.52
C TYR A 154 -4.28 9.72 17.46
N ILE A 155 -3.87 8.50 17.84
CA ILE A 155 -4.51 7.72 18.90
C ILE A 155 -3.57 7.68 20.09
N GLU A 156 -4.11 8.03 21.26
CA GLU A 156 -3.41 7.97 22.54
C GLU A 156 -4.39 7.70 23.66
N GLY A 157 -3.92 7.10 24.73
CA GLY A 157 -4.74 6.79 25.89
C GLY A 157 -4.15 5.68 26.74
N THR A 158 -4.93 5.23 27.71
CA THR A 158 -4.54 4.16 28.64
C THR A 158 -5.09 2.82 28.15
N VAL A 159 -4.24 1.82 28.13
CA VAL A 159 -4.62 0.43 27.83
C VAL A 159 -5.54 -0.10 28.93
N ILE A 160 -6.73 -0.55 28.56
CA ILE A 160 -7.73 -1.07 29.50
C ILE A 160 -7.91 -2.57 29.39
N ASP A 161 -7.59 -3.15 28.23
CA ASP A 161 -7.63 -4.59 28.01
C ASP A 161 -6.57 -5.01 27.00
N VAL A 162 -6.01 -6.21 27.16
CA VAL A 162 -5.03 -6.83 26.25
C VAL A 162 -5.33 -8.31 26.08
N ALA A 163 -5.18 -8.81 24.86
CA ALA A 163 -5.23 -10.25 24.61
C ALA A 163 -3.98 -10.96 25.16
N GLU A 164 -4.09 -12.25 25.39
CA GLU A 164 -2.92 -13.08 25.72
C GLU A 164 -2.06 -13.32 24.47
N ASP A 165 -0.79 -13.72 24.68
CA ASP A 165 0.05 -14.19 23.57
C ASP A 165 -0.60 -15.41 22.92
N GLY A 166 -0.78 -15.40 21.59
CA GLY A 166 -1.56 -16.44 20.93
C GLY A 166 -1.60 -16.32 19.42
N GLU A 167 -2.55 -17.01 18.82
CA GLU A 167 -2.80 -16.98 17.36
C GLU A 167 -4.04 -16.15 17.04
N TYR A 168 -3.85 -15.07 16.29
CA TYR A 168 -4.88 -14.11 15.92
C TYR A 168 -4.87 -13.84 14.42
N THR A 169 -6.03 -13.54 13.87
CA THR A 169 -6.14 -12.97 12.52
C THR A 169 -5.75 -11.49 12.56
N ILE A 170 -5.55 -10.91 11.39
CA ILE A 170 -5.19 -9.48 11.30
C ILE A 170 -6.30 -8.54 11.81
N ASN A 171 -7.55 -9.01 11.89
CA ASN A 171 -8.71 -8.22 12.30
C ASN A 171 -9.16 -8.45 13.75
N ASP A 172 -8.61 -9.47 14.44
CA ASP A 172 -8.96 -9.73 15.83
C ASP A 172 -8.46 -8.58 16.72
N THR A 173 -9.28 -8.14 17.67
CA THR A 173 -8.89 -7.14 18.66
C THR A 173 -7.83 -7.73 19.59
N ILE A 174 -6.68 -7.06 19.70
CA ILE A 174 -5.54 -7.48 20.55
C ILE A 174 -5.28 -6.53 21.71
N VAL A 175 -5.64 -5.25 21.57
CA VAL A 175 -5.47 -4.23 22.61
C VAL A 175 -6.65 -3.27 22.55
N THR A 176 -7.21 -2.93 23.71
CA THR A 176 -8.27 -1.91 23.85
C THR A 176 -7.73 -0.72 24.63
N ILE A 177 -7.88 0.48 24.08
CA ILE A 177 -7.41 1.73 24.65
C ILE A 177 -8.58 2.62 25.04
N LYS A 178 -8.50 3.26 26.19
CA LYS A 178 -9.41 4.33 26.62
C LYS A 178 -8.72 5.68 26.46
N LYS A 179 -9.25 6.53 25.59
CA LYS A 179 -8.79 7.92 25.41
C LYS A 179 -9.17 8.80 26.61
N GLU A 180 -8.52 9.95 26.75
CA GLU A 180 -8.84 10.92 27.82
C GLU A 180 -10.29 11.41 27.79
N ASN A 181 -10.89 11.53 26.61
CA ASN A 181 -12.30 11.88 26.46
C ASN A 181 -13.28 10.73 26.79
N GLY A 182 -12.79 9.59 27.26
CA GLY A 182 -13.57 8.42 27.59
C GLY A 182 -13.91 7.49 26.44
N THR A 183 -13.56 7.84 25.19
CA THR A 183 -13.81 7.00 24.02
C THR A 183 -12.95 5.72 24.11
N ILE A 184 -13.55 4.58 23.83
CA ILE A 184 -12.88 3.28 23.74
C ILE A 184 -12.51 3.02 22.28
N VAL A 185 -11.29 2.53 22.04
CA VAL A 185 -10.76 2.19 20.71
C VAL A 185 -10.15 0.80 20.78
N ASP A 186 -10.64 -0.08 19.93
CA ASP A 186 -10.11 -1.42 19.77
C ASP A 186 -9.02 -1.40 18.67
N LEU A 187 -7.88 -1.99 18.97
CA LEU A 187 -6.76 -2.12 18.04
C LEU A 187 -6.53 -3.58 17.69
N SER A 188 -6.28 -3.81 16.43
CA SER A 188 -5.92 -5.10 15.86
C SER A 188 -4.49 -5.04 15.27
N LEU A 189 -4.05 -6.09 14.57
CA LEU A 189 -2.81 -6.04 13.81
C LEU A 189 -2.90 -5.13 12.59
N THR A 190 -4.11 -4.73 12.19
CA THR A 190 -4.39 -3.95 10.98
C THR A 190 -4.44 -2.46 11.27
N GLN A 191 -3.79 -1.68 10.40
CA GLN A 191 -3.92 -0.23 10.33
C GLN A 191 -4.21 0.20 8.89
N LYS A 192 -5.32 0.92 8.65
CA LYS A 192 -5.60 1.54 7.34
C LYS A 192 -4.99 2.92 7.27
N TRP A 193 -4.25 3.21 6.19
CA TRP A 193 -3.63 4.51 5.99
C TRP A 193 -3.91 5.07 4.60
N PRO A 194 -4.38 6.34 4.47
CA PRO A 194 -4.63 6.97 3.18
C PRO A 194 -3.34 7.14 2.38
N ILE A 195 -3.30 6.68 1.14
CA ILE A 195 -2.06 6.67 0.33
C ILE A 195 -1.54 8.06 -0.01
N ARG A 196 -2.40 9.08 -0.06
CA ARG A 196 -2.00 10.47 -0.37
C ARG A 196 -1.65 11.30 0.86
N GLN A 197 -1.72 10.71 2.04
CA GLN A 197 -1.39 11.38 3.29
C GLN A 197 -0.05 10.88 3.84
N PRO A 198 0.98 11.74 3.94
CA PRO A 198 2.26 11.32 4.51
C PRO A 198 2.07 10.87 5.96
N ARG A 199 2.78 9.82 6.35
CA ARG A 199 2.77 9.37 7.75
C ARG A 199 3.52 10.38 8.61
N PRO A 200 3.02 10.69 9.82
CA PRO A 200 3.71 11.58 10.74
C PRO A 200 5.03 10.95 11.19
N ILE A 201 6.03 11.79 11.34
CA ILE A 201 7.37 11.41 11.80
C ILE A 201 7.71 12.18 13.07
N ALA A 202 8.35 11.53 14.03
CA ALA A 202 8.77 12.19 15.27
C ALA A 202 9.92 13.18 15.05
N LYS A 203 10.88 12.83 14.18
CA LYS A 203 12.04 13.67 13.91
C LYS A 203 12.60 13.40 12.51
N ARG A 204 13.03 14.47 11.84
CA ARG A 204 13.86 14.39 10.62
C ARG A 204 15.32 14.42 10.99
N TYR A 205 16.09 13.46 10.50
CA TYR A 205 17.54 13.43 10.64
C TYR A 205 18.20 14.02 9.39
N GLY A 206 19.42 14.52 9.53
CA GLY A 206 20.24 14.91 8.37
C GLY A 206 20.74 13.68 7.61
N THR A 207 21.00 13.85 6.32
CA THR A 207 21.53 12.80 5.42
C THR A 207 23.02 12.62 5.65
N THR A 208 23.41 11.99 6.75
CA THR A 208 24.81 11.81 7.15
C THR A 208 25.35 10.40 6.97
N GLN A 209 24.45 9.44 6.70
CA GLN A 209 24.84 8.04 6.54
C GLN A 209 24.67 7.61 5.07
N PRO A 210 25.70 7.00 4.42
CA PRO A 210 25.57 6.46 3.09
C PRO A 210 24.70 5.20 3.09
N LEU A 211 23.91 5.04 2.03
CA LEU A 211 23.28 3.79 1.66
C LEU A 211 24.27 3.00 0.82
N VAL A 212 24.78 1.90 1.32
CA VAL A 212 25.66 1.02 0.56
C VAL A 212 24.83 0.23 -0.45
N THR A 213 25.08 0.44 -1.75
CA THR A 213 24.33 -0.19 -2.84
C THR A 213 24.99 -1.48 -3.33
N GLY A 214 26.24 -1.74 -2.95
CA GLY A 214 27.05 -2.82 -3.47
C GLY A 214 27.66 -2.53 -4.86
N GLN A 215 27.35 -1.38 -5.46
CA GLN A 215 27.91 -0.93 -6.73
C GLN A 215 29.08 0.03 -6.48
N ARG A 216 30.33 -0.41 -6.74
CA ARG A 216 31.54 0.39 -6.43
C ARG A 216 31.50 1.80 -6.99
N ILE A 217 31.02 1.98 -8.23
CA ILE A 217 30.95 3.30 -8.87
C ILE A 217 29.96 4.19 -8.13
N MET A 218 28.80 3.67 -7.76
CA MET A 218 27.80 4.43 -7.02
C MET A 218 28.30 4.76 -5.62
N ASP A 219 28.78 3.76 -4.88
CA ASP A 219 29.17 3.93 -3.50
C ASP A 219 30.39 4.86 -3.31
N THR A 220 31.26 4.97 -4.33
CA THR A 220 32.47 5.81 -4.24
C THR A 220 32.35 7.17 -4.93
N LEU A 221 31.69 7.25 -6.08
CA LEU A 221 31.63 8.47 -6.89
C LEU A 221 30.28 9.19 -6.85
N PHE A 222 29.21 8.45 -6.61
CA PHE A 222 27.83 8.96 -6.55
C PHE A 222 27.06 8.39 -5.34
N PRO A 223 27.60 8.57 -4.12
CA PRO A 223 27.02 7.92 -2.95
C PRO A 223 25.58 8.36 -2.70
N LEU A 224 24.74 7.38 -2.38
CA LEU A 224 23.36 7.62 -1.97
C LEU A 224 23.32 7.75 -0.44
N ALA A 225 22.50 8.65 0.05
CA ALA A 225 22.30 8.78 1.48
C ALA A 225 21.09 7.94 1.95
N LYS A 226 21.17 7.33 3.14
CA LYS A 226 19.99 6.72 3.79
C LYS A 226 18.92 7.79 4.01
N GLY A 227 17.68 7.52 3.58
CA GLY A 227 16.59 8.47 3.56
C GLY A 227 16.66 9.52 2.42
N GLY A 228 17.62 9.37 1.50
CA GLY A 228 17.76 10.20 0.32
C GLY A 228 16.88 9.73 -0.85
N THR A 229 16.87 10.56 -1.90
CA THR A 229 16.21 10.27 -3.17
C THR A 229 17.24 10.32 -4.29
N ALA A 230 17.21 9.37 -5.21
CA ALA A 230 18.05 9.33 -6.37
C ALA A 230 17.24 9.19 -7.66
N ALA A 231 17.70 9.83 -8.73
CA ALA A 231 17.16 9.64 -10.07
C ALA A 231 18.21 8.93 -10.95
N ILE A 232 17.74 7.99 -11.78
CA ILE A 232 18.55 7.28 -12.75
C ILE A 232 18.02 7.63 -14.15
N PRO A 233 18.35 8.80 -14.72
CA PRO A 233 17.86 9.22 -16.02
C PRO A 233 18.63 8.51 -17.16
N GLY A 234 17.96 8.37 -18.30
CA GLY A 234 18.62 7.85 -19.51
C GLY A 234 17.60 7.44 -20.57
N GLY A 235 18.06 7.31 -21.81
CA GLY A 235 17.28 6.78 -22.93
C GLY A 235 17.05 5.28 -22.86
N PHE A 236 16.47 4.71 -23.90
CA PHE A 236 16.31 3.25 -24.01
C PHE A 236 17.68 2.56 -24.10
N GLY A 237 17.81 1.40 -23.45
CA GLY A 237 19.02 0.56 -23.51
C GLY A 237 20.23 1.08 -22.70
N THR A 238 20.07 2.13 -21.88
CA THR A 238 21.15 2.68 -21.06
C THR A 238 21.35 1.95 -19.72
N GLY A 239 20.62 0.89 -19.47
CA GLY A 239 20.77 0.07 -18.26
C GLY A 239 20.09 0.62 -17.00
N LYS A 240 19.11 1.54 -17.14
CA LYS A 240 18.36 2.11 -15.98
C LYS A 240 17.75 1.04 -15.11
N THR A 241 16.93 0.17 -15.70
CA THR A 241 16.24 -0.92 -15.01
C THR A 241 17.24 -1.86 -14.35
N MET A 242 18.33 -2.21 -15.04
CA MET A 242 19.38 -3.06 -14.48
C MET A 242 20.05 -2.43 -13.25
N ASN A 243 20.29 -1.11 -13.26
CA ASN A 243 20.82 -0.42 -12.08
C ASN A 243 19.83 -0.46 -10.90
N GLN A 244 18.54 -0.26 -11.16
CA GLN A 244 17.50 -0.35 -10.12
C GLN A 244 17.43 -1.77 -9.54
N HIS A 245 17.47 -2.80 -10.38
CA HIS A 245 17.50 -4.20 -9.93
C HIS A 245 18.73 -4.49 -9.07
N GLN A 246 19.91 -4.01 -9.47
CA GLN A 246 21.14 -4.22 -8.70
C GLN A 246 21.08 -3.51 -7.34
N ILE A 247 20.55 -2.30 -7.27
CA ILE A 247 20.34 -1.60 -5.99
C ILE A 247 19.36 -2.37 -5.13
N ALA A 248 18.22 -2.79 -5.66
CA ALA A 248 17.23 -3.55 -4.92
C ALA A 248 17.79 -4.86 -4.35
N LYS A 249 18.61 -5.58 -5.13
CA LYS A 249 19.22 -6.84 -4.69
C LYS A 249 20.25 -6.68 -3.57
N TRP A 250 21.09 -5.65 -3.65
CA TRP A 250 22.33 -5.58 -2.87
C TRP A 250 22.39 -4.42 -1.86
N ALA A 251 21.43 -3.48 -1.93
CA ALA A 251 21.44 -2.34 -1.02
C ALA A 251 21.33 -2.75 0.45
N ASP A 252 21.98 -1.94 1.31
CA ASP A 252 21.89 -2.06 2.75
C ASP A 252 20.54 -1.52 3.28
N ALA A 253 19.46 -2.20 2.90
CA ALA A 253 18.10 -1.94 3.35
C ALA A 253 17.54 -3.18 4.04
N ASP A 254 16.64 -3.00 4.97
CA ASP A 254 15.97 -4.10 5.69
C ASP A 254 14.82 -4.66 4.86
N ILE A 255 14.05 -3.78 4.24
CA ILE A 255 12.88 -4.12 3.40
C ILE A 255 13.04 -3.48 2.03
N ILE A 256 12.57 -4.17 1.01
CA ILE A 256 12.55 -3.71 -0.38
C ILE A 256 11.10 -3.62 -0.83
N ILE A 257 10.71 -2.45 -1.31
CA ILE A 257 9.45 -2.28 -2.03
C ILE A 257 9.79 -1.88 -3.46
N TYR A 258 9.57 -2.81 -4.39
CA TYR A 258 9.83 -2.60 -5.80
C TYR A 258 8.55 -2.26 -6.54
N ILE A 259 8.52 -1.11 -7.21
CA ILE A 259 7.33 -0.59 -7.88
C ILE A 259 7.57 -0.54 -9.38
N GLY A 260 6.91 -1.42 -10.12
CA GLY A 260 6.84 -1.35 -11.59
C GLY A 260 5.73 -0.40 -12.02
N CYS A 261 6.07 0.88 -12.20
CA CYS A 261 5.12 1.92 -12.57
C CYS A 261 5.09 2.11 -14.09
N GLY A 262 4.26 1.33 -14.78
CA GLY A 262 4.16 1.33 -16.24
C GLY A 262 5.28 0.54 -16.92
N GLU A 263 5.93 -0.35 -16.21
CA GLU A 263 6.93 -1.26 -16.75
C GLU A 263 6.31 -2.29 -17.73
N ARG A 264 7.15 -2.91 -18.54
CA ARG A 264 6.70 -3.98 -19.42
C ARG A 264 6.43 -5.24 -18.60
N GLY A 265 5.40 -6.01 -18.98
CA GLY A 265 5.06 -7.26 -18.31
C GLY A 265 6.22 -8.23 -18.22
N ASN A 266 7.00 -8.40 -19.30
CA ASN A 266 8.18 -9.28 -19.31
C ASN A 266 9.30 -8.81 -18.36
N GLU A 267 9.50 -7.50 -18.19
CA GLU A 267 10.48 -6.97 -17.23
C GLU A 267 10.03 -7.24 -15.79
N MET A 268 8.72 -7.11 -15.49
CA MET A 268 8.19 -7.47 -14.18
C MET A 268 8.27 -8.96 -13.89
N THR A 269 8.01 -9.82 -14.89
CA THR A 269 8.17 -11.27 -14.75
C THR A 269 9.64 -11.62 -14.46
N GLN A 270 10.58 -11.00 -15.15
CA GLN A 270 12.00 -11.20 -14.89
C GLN A 270 12.39 -10.80 -13.46
N VAL A 271 11.88 -9.65 -12.97
CA VAL A 271 12.11 -9.23 -11.56
C VAL A 271 11.60 -10.29 -10.59
N LEU A 272 10.39 -10.78 -10.80
CA LEU A 272 9.77 -11.79 -9.95
C LEU A 272 10.61 -13.09 -9.93
N GLU A 273 10.98 -13.60 -11.09
CA GLU A 273 11.80 -14.79 -11.20
C GLU A 273 13.15 -14.61 -10.50
N GLU A 274 13.87 -13.53 -10.82
CA GLU A 274 15.18 -13.25 -10.24
C GLU A 274 15.11 -13.06 -8.71
N PHE A 275 14.10 -12.35 -8.17
CA PHE A 275 14.00 -12.10 -6.73
C PHE A 275 13.56 -13.35 -5.96
N SER A 276 12.79 -14.23 -6.60
CA SER A 276 12.38 -15.51 -6.01
C SER A 276 13.53 -16.52 -5.92
N GLU A 277 14.47 -16.49 -6.88
CA GLU A 277 15.63 -17.39 -6.91
C GLU A 277 16.81 -16.90 -6.07
N LEU A 278 16.89 -15.58 -5.84
CA LEU A 278 18.00 -14.99 -5.11
C LEU A 278 17.92 -15.26 -3.61
N ILE A 279 19.09 -15.60 -3.08
CA ILE A 279 19.30 -15.70 -1.62
C ILE A 279 19.90 -14.38 -1.15
N ASP A 280 19.26 -13.77 -0.15
CA ASP A 280 19.78 -12.58 0.53
C ASP A 280 21.07 -12.91 1.27
N PRO A 281 22.21 -12.28 0.93
CA PRO A 281 23.49 -12.59 1.54
C PRO A 281 23.57 -12.26 3.04
N LYS A 282 22.67 -11.43 3.55
CA LYS A 282 22.63 -11.06 4.97
C LYS A 282 21.93 -12.10 5.82
N SER A 283 20.76 -12.56 5.37
CA SER A 283 19.92 -13.46 6.13
C SER A 283 20.08 -14.94 5.75
N GLY A 284 20.59 -15.23 4.54
CA GLY A 284 20.63 -16.57 3.97
C GLY A 284 19.24 -17.10 3.54
N ASN A 285 18.21 -16.27 3.58
CA ASN A 285 16.85 -16.59 3.17
C ASN A 285 16.55 -16.08 1.74
N PRO A 286 15.47 -16.51 1.09
CA PRO A 286 15.03 -15.91 -0.17
C PRO A 286 14.88 -14.39 -0.07
N LEU A 287 15.28 -13.67 -1.11
CA LEU A 287 15.19 -12.21 -1.14
C LEU A 287 13.75 -11.73 -1.02
N MET A 288 12.78 -12.51 -1.52
CA MET A 288 11.36 -12.25 -1.40
C MET A 288 10.87 -12.17 0.05
N ASP A 289 11.51 -12.88 1.00
CA ASP A 289 11.15 -12.82 2.42
C ASP A 289 11.22 -11.39 3.01
N ARG A 290 11.93 -10.46 2.36
CA ARG A 290 12.01 -9.05 2.75
C ARG A 290 11.56 -8.09 1.64
N THR A 291 10.87 -8.59 0.62
CA THR A 291 10.49 -7.83 -0.55
C THR A 291 8.98 -7.84 -0.75
N THR A 292 8.46 -6.71 -1.21
CA THR A 292 7.10 -6.57 -1.74
C THR A 292 7.20 -6.00 -3.14
N LEU A 293 6.45 -6.59 -4.09
CA LEU A 293 6.37 -6.12 -5.45
C LEU A 293 5.03 -5.44 -5.71
N ILE A 294 5.06 -4.28 -6.37
CA ILE A 294 3.85 -3.64 -6.90
C ILE A 294 3.99 -3.63 -8.42
N ALA A 295 3.16 -4.43 -9.09
CA ALA A 295 3.20 -4.58 -10.53
C ALA A 295 2.02 -3.84 -11.17
N ASN A 296 2.28 -2.64 -11.67
CA ASN A 296 1.37 -1.92 -12.55
C ASN A 296 2.01 -1.79 -13.92
N THR A 297 1.71 -2.74 -14.80
CA THR A 297 2.33 -2.84 -16.12
C THR A 297 1.77 -1.82 -17.11
N SER A 298 2.45 -1.65 -18.24
CA SER A 298 2.12 -0.61 -19.25
C SER A 298 0.76 -0.80 -19.92
N ASN A 299 0.17 -1.98 -19.85
CA ASN A 299 -1.17 -2.29 -20.36
C ASN A 299 -2.28 -2.11 -19.31
N MET A 300 -1.96 -1.83 -18.06
CA MET A 300 -2.92 -1.54 -17.00
C MET A 300 -3.34 -0.06 -17.01
N PRO A 301 -4.46 0.31 -16.39
CA PRO A 301 -4.98 1.67 -16.39
C PRO A 301 -3.96 2.71 -15.87
N VAL A 302 -3.88 3.86 -16.57
CA VAL A 302 -2.89 4.90 -16.26
C VAL A 302 -3.07 5.48 -14.86
N ALA A 303 -4.30 5.63 -14.41
CA ALA A 303 -4.60 6.13 -13.06
C ALA A 303 -4.00 5.25 -11.95
N ALA A 304 -4.10 3.92 -12.10
CA ALA A 304 -3.52 2.96 -11.16
C ALA A 304 -1.98 3.01 -11.14
N ARG A 305 -1.33 3.42 -12.25
CA ARG A 305 0.13 3.62 -12.26
C ARG A 305 0.56 4.72 -11.32
N GLU A 306 -0.13 5.86 -11.33
CA GLU A 306 0.16 6.94 -10.39
C GLU A 306 -0.06 6.50 -8.95
N ALA A 307 -1.18 5.83 -8.67
CA ALA A 307 -1.50 5.32 -7.34
C ALA A 307 -0.43 4.35 -6.82
N SER A 308 0.17 3.51 -7.69
CA SER A 308 1.18 2.52 -7.31
C SER A 308 2.39 3.12 -6.57
N ILE A 309 2.79 4.35 -6.93
CA ILE A 309 3.88 5.07 -6.27
C ILE A 309 3.50 5.41 -4.83
N TYR A 310 2.30 5.95 -4.63
CA TYR A 310 1.81 6.31 -3.29
C TYR A 310 1.54 5.07 -2.44
N THR A 311 0.99 4.02 -3.04
CA THR A 311 0.80 2.72 -2.40
C THR A 311 2.13 2.18 -1.88
N GLY A 312 3.16 2.10 -2.72
CA GLY A 312 4.44 1.57 -2.33
C GLY A 312 5.22 2.42 -1.31
N ILE A 313 5.06 3.75 -1.34
CA ILE A 313 5.67 4.61 -0.30
C ILE A 313 4.94 4.45 1.04
N THR A 314 3.67 4.09 1.02
CA THR A 314 2.86 3.94 2.23
C THR A 314 3.07 2.58 2.90
N LEU A 315 3.28 1.51 2.11
CA LEU A 315 3.67 0.18 2.60
C LEU A 315 5.05 0.22 3.24
#